data_8bea1863277b6937c5b16782668c3059
#
_entry.id   8bea1863277b6937c5b16782668c3059
#
_cell.length_a   1.000
_cell.length_b   1.000
_cell.length_c   1.000
_cell.angle_alpha   90.00
_cell.angle_beta   90.00
_cell.angle_gamma   90.00
#
_symmetry.space_group_name_H-M   'P 1'
#
loop_
_entity.id
_entity.type
_entity.pdbx_description
1 polymer ?
#
loop_
_entity_poly.entity_id
_entity_poly.type
_entity_poly.pdbx_seq_one_letter_code
_entity_poly.pdbx_strand_id
1 'polypeptide(L)'
;EEIRKNEMYSDSESLSFNRALNLYKHTLNGRVTEELDIKEEMIKRTEGLLCKEKFAIGPDGLTKSSRLFNEKLKVEMDALLNKISVKTVLSIEDFMKEFYLKIVGGSYFNEEGEGNLKTIKTELYNLNENLKFNKRTSGLTSKYSDLLKKLKNILKYKPRLKTKVHQKTQEQTKARSIFQTTMLHYLCCAYLFVWIEEGINTENIFMNTDSFDNLNRLTNRLAAFKGRYVNSFDFEDFNAQHSFEHMKIVLKSLTDRVARSIVDTNIKLEYLNISEWIINAVDNTYTVVEGKEYKWKNGMPTGIRYTSLMNNLMNYLYSKIMYSGLNCIYKDKPYDFAYCEVCGDDSWHAFISEDHSNIFNYAMLECGYSIQMSKQMFINLRFLHQK
;
A
#
# COMPACT_ATOMS: atom_id res chain seq x y z
N GLU A 1 -15.38 -20.76 -13.27
CA GLU A 1 -14.24 -21.67 -13.01
C GLU A 1 -14.14 -22.81 -14.03
N GLU A 2 -15.26 -23.50 -14.38
CA GLU A 2 -15.24 -24.57 -15.39
C GLU A 2 -14.84 -24.11 -16.78
N ILE A 3 -15.23 -22.89 -17.19
CA ILE A 3 -14.89 -22.32 -18.50
C ILE A 3 -13.38 -21.99 -18.61
N ARG A 4 -12.71 -21.69 -17.49
CA ARG A 4 -11.25 -21.45 -17.45
C ARG A 4 -10.41 -22.73 -17.59
N LYS A 5 -11.00 -23.90 -17.38
CA LYS A 5 -10.32 -25.20 -17.47
C LYS A 5 -10.38 -25.82 -18.88
N ASN A 6 -11.17 -25.23 -19.78
CA ASN A 6 -11.26 -25.74 -21.16
C ASN A 6 -10.16 -25.10 -22.01
N GLU A 7 -9.14 -25.86 -22.34
CA GLU A 7 -8.01 -25.54 -23.21
C GLU A 7 -8.39 -25.18 -24.68
N MET A 8 -9.68 -25.08 -24.99
CA MET A 8 -10.20 -24.93 -26.36
C MET A 8 -10.43 -23.49 -26.82
N TYR A 9 -10.19 -22.48 -25.99
CA TYR A 9 -10.42 -21.09 -26.41
C TYR A 9 -9.11 -20.42 -26.85
N SER A 10 -9.15 -19.80 -28.03
CA SER A 10 -8.04 -18.95 -28.50
C SER A 10 -7.87 -17.74 -27.55
N ASP A 11 -6.65 -17.20 -27.47
CA ASP A 11 -6.36 -16.02 -26.62
C ASP A 11 -7.28 -14.82 -26.91
N SER A 12 -7.70 -14.65 -28.18
CA SER A 12 -8.64 -13.59 -28.58
C SER A 12 -10.05 -13.82 -28.05
N GLU A 13 -10.51 -15.07 -28.00
CA GLU A 13 -11.83 -15.43 -27.47
C GLU A 13 -11.85 -15.32 -25.95
N SER A 14 -10.78 -15.73 -25.28
CA SER A 14 -10.58 -15.53 -23.84
C SER A 14 -10.59 -14.05 -23.46
N LEU A 15 -9.93 -13.21 -24.24
CA LEU A 15 -9.93 -11.76 -24.04
C LEU A 15 -11.31 -11.13 -24.24
N SER A 16 -12.03 -11.57 -25.28
CA SER A 16 -13.39 -11.12 -25.58
C SER A 16 -14.38 -11.56 -24.52
N PHE A 17 -14.25 -12.81 -24.05
CA PHE A 17 -15.06 -13.34 -22.94
C PHE A 17 -14.81 -12.57 -21.64
N ASN A 18 -13.55 -12.31 -21.28
CA ASN A 18 -13.23 -11.55 -20.09
C ASN A 18 -13.75 -10.10 -20.16
N ARG A 19 -13.71 -9.48 -21.35
CA ARG A 19 -14.32 -8.15 -21.56
C ARG A 19 -15.83 -8.20 -21.40
N ALA A 20 -16.51 -9.18 -22.00
CA ALA A 20 -17.95 -9.37 -21.87
C ALA A 20 -18.35 -9.66 -20.41
N LEU A 21 -17.57 -10.50 -19.70
CA LEU A 21 -17.79 -10.80 -18.29
C LEU A 21 -17.63 -9.56 -17.40
N ASN A 22 -16.63 -8.73 -17.68
CA ASN A 22 -16.43 -7.46 -16.96
C ASN A 22 -17.56 -6.48 -17.23
N LEU A 23 -18.00 -6.36 -18.48
CA LEU A 23 -19.15 -5.53 -18.84
C LEU A 23 -20.42 -6.01 -18.14
N TYR A 24 -20.66 -7.33 -18.14
CA TYR A 24 -21.78 -7.98 -17.46
C TYR A 24 -21.75 -7.73 -15.94
N LYS A 25 -20.59 -7.84 -15.31
CA LYS A 25 -20.41 -7.51 -13.88
C LYS A 25 -20.74 -6.02 -13.60
N HIS A 26 -20.42 -5.11 -14.51
CA HIS A 26 -20.76 -3.69 -14.38
C HIS A 26 -22.27 -3.42 -14.57
N THR A 27 -22.92 -4.15 -15.47
CA THR A 27 -24.36 -3.98 -15.76
C THR A 27 -25.25 -4.59 -14.68
N LEU A 28 -24.82 -5.62 -13.99
CA LEU A 28 -25.59 -6.29 -12.92
C LEU A 28 -25.68 -5.47 -11.62
N ASN A 29 -25.16 -4.24 -11.57
CA ASN A 29 -25.09 -3.45 -10.34
C ASN A 29 -24.65 -4.30 -9.13
N GLY A 30 -23.62 -5.12 -9.34
CA GLY A 30 -23.22 -6.21 -8.47
C GLY A 30 -22.82 -5.73 -7.09
N ARG A 31 -23.81 -5.45 -6.27
CA ARG A 31 -23.60 -5.31 -4.83
C ARG A 31 -23.31 -6.70 -4.28
N VAL A 32 -22.29 -6.82 -3.48
CA VAL A 32 -22.06 -8.02 -2.69
C VAL A 32 -23.31 -8.25 -1.85
N THR A 33 -23.96 -9.39 -2.06
CA THR A 33 -25.15 -9.82 -1.29
C THR A 33 -24.76 -10.56 -0.01
N GLU A 34 -23.50 -10.98 0.10
CA GLU A 34 -22.97 -11.62 1.30
C GLU A 34 -22.68 -10.58 2.37
N GLU A 35 -23.17 -10.79 3.56
CA GLU A 35 -22.80 -10.02 4.73
C GLU A 35 -21.43 -10.49 5.22
N LEU A 36 -20.56 -9.52 5.58
CA LEU A 36 -19.27 -9.79 6.16
C LEU A 36 -19.47 -10.25 7.62
N ASP A 37 -18.97 -11.42 7.98
CA ASP A 37 -18.83 -11.79 9.39
C ASP A 37 -17.71 -10.96 10.00
N ILE A 38 -18.10 -9.84 10.60
CA ILE A 38 -17.19 -8.88 11.22
C ILE A 38 -16.39 -9.54 12.35
N LYS A 39 -16.97 -10.49 13.06
CA LYS A 39 -16.32 -11.15 14.21
C LYS A 39 -15.21 -12.09 13.73
N GLU A 40 -15.48 -12.89 12.72
CA GLU A 40 -14.48 -13.79 12.11
C GLU A 40 -13.35 -12.98 11.47
N GLU A 41 -13.69 -11.95 10.70
CA GLU A 41 -12.71 -11.04 10.09
C GLU A 41 -11.83 -10.35 11.15
N MET A 42 -12.42 -9.95 12.29
CA MET A 42 -11.66 -9.35 13.38
C MET A 42 -10.69 -10.33 14.03
N ILE A 43 -11.09 -11.57 14.28
CA ILE A 43 -10.20 -12.59 14.83
C ILE A 43 -9.04 -12.83 13.87
N LYS A 44 -9.31 -13.05 12.60
CA LYS A 44 -8.30 -13.27 11.56
C LYS A 44 -7.27 -12.13 11.52
N ARG A 45 -7.71 -10.89 11.62
CA ARG A 45 -6.86 -9.69 11.51
C ARG A 45 -6.12 -9.38 12.81
N THR A 46 -6.82 -9.38 13.94
CA THR A 46 -6.24 -8.98 15.23
C THR A 46 -5.27 -10.02 15.78
N GLU A 47 -5.50 -11.31 15.56
CA GLU A 47 -4.58 -12.37 15.96
C GLU A 47 -3.31 -12.44 15.10
N GLY A 48 -3.28 -11.79 13.93
CA GLY A 48 -2.12 -11.75 13.05
C GLY A 48 -1.74 -13.12 12.47
N LEU A 49 -2.72 -14.02 12.30
CA LEU A 49 -2.50 -15.41 11.87
C LEU A 49 -1.82 -15.54 10.50
N LEU A 50 -2.02 -14.57 9.61
CA LEU A 50 -1.43 -14.55 8.28
C LEU A 50 -0.04 -13.89 8.24
N CYS A 51 0.38 -13.26 9.33
CA CYS A 51 1.69 -12.63 9.43
C CYS A 51 2.74 -13.65 9.86
N LYS A 52 3.22 -14.41 8.89
CA LYS A 52 4.35 -15.32 9.10
C LYS A 52 5.66 -14.56 9.19
N GLU A 53 6.64 -15.12 9.90
CA GLU A 53 8.01 -14.63 9.90
C GLU A 53 8.58 -14.66 8.47
N LYS A 54 9.25 -13.59 8.07
CA LYS A 54 9.87 -13.47 6.75
C LYS A 54 11.37 -13.75 6.84
N PHE A 55 11.89 -14.47 5.86
CA PHE A 55 13.29 -14.82 5.79
C PHE A 55 13.94 -14.25 4.52
N ALA A 56 15.22 -13.89 4.61
CA ALA A 56 16.07 -13.66 3.47
C ALA A 56 17.04 -14.84 3.31
N ILE A 57 17.34 -15.16 2.06
CA ILE A 57 18.35 -16.18 1.70
C ILE A 57 19.73 -15.58 1.95
N GLY A 58 20.58 -16.32 2.68
CA GLY A 58 21.94 -15.92 3.02
C GLY A 58 22.91 -16.01 1.83
N PRO A 59 24.16 -15.52 2.02
CA PRO A 59 25.19 -15.56 0.97
C PRO A 59 25.61 -16.97 0.55
N ASP A 60 25.40 -17.96 1.43
CA ASP A 60 25.64 -19.38 1.14
C ASP A 60 24.53 -20.04 0.32
N GLY A 61 23.42 -19.33 0.07
CA GLY A 61 22.26 -19.84 -0.63
C GLY A 61 21.40 -20.87 0.13
N LEU A 62 21.83 -21.29 1.31
CA LEU A 62 21.21 -22.34 2.12
C LEU A 62 20.57 -21.80 3.40
N THR A 63 21.21 -20.81 4.02
CA THR A 63 20.75 -20.22 5.26
C THR A 63 19.58 -19.28 5.04
N LYS A 64 18.48 -19.47 5.80
CA LYS A 64 17.35 -18.53 5.87
C LYS A 64 17.40 -17.79 7.21
N SER A 65 17.29 -16.46 7.19
CA SER A 65 17.40 -15.65 8.39
C SER A 65 16.45 -14.45 8.37
N SER A 66 15.67 -14.29 9.43
CA SER A 66 14.81 -13.11 9.65
C SER A 66 15.62 -11.87 10.01
N ARG A 67 16.71 -12.03 10.74
CA ARG A 67 17.63 -10.91 11.01
C ARG A 67 18.22 -10.37 9.72
N LEU A 68 18.71 -11.24 8.82
CA LEU A 68 19.22 -10.85 7.51
C LEU A 68 18.11 -10.19 6.67
N PHE A 69 16.86 -10.64 6.81
CA PHE A 69 15.72 -10.02 6.14
C PHE A 69 15.56 -8.57 6.55
N ASN A 70 15.56 -8.26 7.85
CA ASN A 70 15.43 -6.90 8.36
C ASN A 70 16.58 -6.00 7.91
N GLU A 71 17.81 -6.53 7.91
CA GLU A 71 19.00 -5.82 7.40
C GLU A 71 18.87 -5.51 5.90
N LYS A 72 18.50 -6.49 5.07
CA LYS A 72 18.27 -6.30 3.65
C LYS A 72 17.09 -5.37 3.36
N LEU A 73 16.00 -5.46 4.12
CA LEU A 73 14.85 -4.56 3.98
C LEU A 73 15.27 -3.10 4.12
N LYS A 74 16.11 -2.79 5.10
CA LYS A 74 16.65 -1.46 5.31
C LYS A 74 17.59 -1.04 4.17
N VAL A 75 18.50 -1.91 3.75
CA VAL A 75 19.46 -1.62 2.67
C VAL A 75 18.74 -1.34 1.34
N GLU A 76 17.78 -2.19 0.96
CA GLU A 76 17.01 -2.00 -0.29
C GLU A 76 16.12 -0.76 -0.22
N MET A 77 15.56 -0.47 0.96
CA MET A 77 14.78 0.75 1.17
C MET A 77 15.66 1.99 1.03
N ASP A 78 16.84 2.03 1.65
CA ASP A 78 17.78 3.15 1.54
C ASP A 78 18.27 3.32 0.09
N ALA A 79 18.53 2.23 -0.63
CA ALA A 79 18.91 2.25 -2.04
C ALA A 79 17.80 2.84 -2.94
N LEU A 80 16.54 2.51 -2.66
CA LEU A 80 15.39 3.10 -3.34
C LEU A 80 15.28 4.59 -3.03
N LEU A 81 15.32 4.96 -1.76
CA LEU A 81 15.12 6.35 -1.30
C LEU A 81 16.20 7.32 -1.77
N ASN A 82 17.42 6.84 -2.00
CA ASN A 82 18.50 7.67 -2.55
C ASN A 82 18.24 8.14 -3.98
N LYS A 83 17.36 7.46 -4.72
CA LYS A 83 16.97 7.80 -6.10
C LYS A 83 15.74 8.69 -6.17
N ILE A 84 15.06 8.93 -5.04
CA ILE A 84 13.76 9.59 -4.98
C ILE A 84 13.92 11.05 -4.61
N SER A 85 13.25 11.93 -5.37
CA SER A 85 13.12 13.34 -5.06
C SER A 85 12.13 13.56 -3.91
N VAL A 86 12.40 14.56 -3.08
CA VAL A 86 11.54 14.99 -1.98
C VAL A 86 11.13 16.44 -2.24
N LYS A 87 9.84 16.72 -2.16
CA LYS A 87 9.31 18.09 -2.25
C LYS A 87 9.65 18.90 -0.99
N THR A 88 9.61 20.22 -1.11
CA THR A 88 9.78 21.12 0.03
C THR A 88 8.68 20.86 1.06
N VAL A 89 9.10 20.57 2.30
CA VAL A 89 8.19 20.36 3.42
C VAL A 89 7.73 21.70 3.97
N LEU A 90 6.43 21.89 4.12
CA LEU A 90 5.82 23.07 4.71
C LEU A 90 5.69 22.92 6.23
N SER A 91 5.48 24.05 6.94
CA SER A 91 5.03 24.01 8.33
C SER A 91 3.68 23.30 8.46
N ILE A 92 3.36 22.74 9.64
CA ILE A 92 2.04 22.15 9.90
C ILE A 92 0.92 23.15 9.55
N GLU A 93 1.12 24.43 9.85
CA GLU A 93 0.13 25.47 9.60
C GLU A 93 -0.13 25.69 8.11
N ASP A 94 0.92 25.84 7.31
CA ASP A 94 0.81 26.05 5.87
C ASP A 94 0.32 24.77 5.16
N PHE A 95 0.80 23.60 5.58
CA PHE A 95 0.26 22.34 5.12
C PHE A 95 -1.25 22.23 5.38
N MET A 96 -1.70 22.56 6.58
CA MET A 96 -3.12 22.50 6.92
C MET A 96 -3.96 23.48 6.10
N LYS A 97 -3.46 24.68 5.82
CA LYS A 97 -4.15 25.65 4.93
C LYS A 97 -4.32 25.08 3.52
N GLU A 98 -3.26 24.53 2.94
CA GLU A 98 -3.29 24.04 1.56
C GLU A 98 -4.00 22.68 1.43
N PHE A 99 -3.65 21.74 2.29
CA PHE A 99 -4.05 20.34 2.16
C PHE A 99 -5.46 20.08 2.68
N TYR A 100 -5.84 20.71 3.79
CA TYR A 100 -7.18 20.52 4.36
C TYR A 100 -8.29 20.92 3.38
N LEU A 101 -7.99 21.85 2.49
CA LEU A 101 -8.90 22.31 1.44
C LEU A 101 -8.99 21.34 0.26
N LYS A 102 -7.95 20.55 0.06
CA LYS A 102 -7.83 19.55 -1.02
C LYS A 102 -8.29 18.17 -0.58
N ILE A 103 -8.64 17.95 0.70
CA ILE A 103 -9.13 16.65 1.19
C ILE A 103 -10.40 16.30 0.45
N VAL A 104 -10.26 15.41 -0.49
CA VAL A 104 -11.36 14.82 -1.26
C VAL A 104 -11.94 13.70 -0.42
N GLY A 105 -13.24 13.71 -0.25
CA GLY A 105 -14.02 12.95 0.69
C GLY A 105 -13.58 11.50 0.95
N GLY A 106 -13.50 11.20 2.21
CA GLY A 106 -13.43 9.86 2.79
C GLY A 106 -14.28 9.85 4.05
N SER A 107 -14.64 8.67 4.51
CA SER A 107 -15.32 8.52 5.78
C SER A 107 -14.28 8.47 6.89
N TYR A 108 -14.14 9.54 7.64
CA TYR A 108 -13.30 9.62 8.83
C TYR A 108 -14.19 9.77 10.06
N PHE A 109 -13.76 9.27 11.20
CA PHE A 109 -14.48 9.47 12.44
C PHE A 109 -13.70 10.31 13.45
N ASN A 110 -14.42 10.98 14.32
CA ASN A 110 -13.88 11.77 15.40
C ASN A 110 -13.81 10.94 16.69
N GLU A 111 -12.75 11.08 17.48
CA GLU A 111 -12.64 10.41 18.79
C GLU A 111 -13.52 11.04 19.88
N GLU A 112 -13.89 12.32 19.69
CA GLU A 112 -14.53 13.16 20.69
C GLU A 112 -16.00 13.51 20.40
N GLY A 113 -16.60 12.91 19.35
CA GLY A 113 -18.00 13.18 19.00
C GLY A 113 -18.21 14.12 17.82
N GLU A 114 -19.44 14.52 17.59
CA GLU A 114 -19.89 15.21 16.40
C GLU A 114 -19.38 16.66 16.29
N GLY A 115 -18.57 16.91 15.28
CA GLY A 115 -18.21 18.28 14.89
C GLY A 115 -19.32 18.94 14.06
N ASN A 116 -19.52 20.22 14.21
CA ASN A 116 -20.50 20.97 13.42
C ASN A 116 -19.92 21.38 12.07
N LEU A 117 -20.37 20.73 10.99
CA LEU A 117 -19.95 20.98 9.61
C LEU A 117 -20.09 22.47 9.21
N LYS A 118 -21.11 23.15 9.71
CA LYS A 118 -21.34 24.59 9.46
C LYS A 118 -20.24 25.45 10.06
N THR A 119 -19.76 25.11 11.25
CA THR A 119 -18.65 25.80 11.92
C THR A 119 -17.33 25.61 11.19
N ILE A 120 -17.07 24.38 10.72
CA ILE A 120 -15.86 24.07 9.93
C ILE A 120 -15.85 24.89 8.64
N LYS A 121 -16.98 24.95 7.92
CA LYS A 121 -17.10 25.77 6.70
C LYS A 121 -16.84 27.24 6.97
N THR A 122 -17.31 27.77 8.07
CA THR A 122 -17.09 29.17 8.45
C THR A 122 -15.62 29.44 8.78
N GLU A 123 -14.96 28.55 9.54
CA GLU A 123 -13.54 28.68 9.86
C GLU A 123 -12.66 28.63 8.59
N LEU A 124 -12.96 27.72 7.67
CA LEU A 124 -12.22 27.62 6.40
C LEU A 124 -12.48 28.80 5.47
N TYR A 125 -13.71 29.30 5.41
CA TYR A 125 -14.06 30.49 4.63
C TYR A 125 -13.31 31.74 5.15
N ASN A 126 -13.17 31.89 6.46
CA ASN A 126 -12.42 32.97 7.08
C ASN A 126 -10.90 32.86 6.80
N LEU A 127 -10.39 31.67 6.51
CA LEU A 127 -8.98 31.47 6.12
C LEU A 127 -8.71 31.77 4.64
N ASN A 128 -9.73 31.63 3.78
CA ASN A 128 -9.61 31.91 2.34
C ASN A 128 -10.99 32.13 1.72
N GLU A 129 -11.31 33.39 1.41
CA GLU A 129 -12.60 33.82 0.86
C GLU A 129 -12.95 33.22 -0.50
N ASN A 130 -11.96 32.69 -1.24
CA ASN A 130 -12.14 32.11 -2.59
C ASN A 130 -12.42 30.61 -2.60
N LEU A 131 -12.65 29.99 -1.45
CA LEU A 131 -12.85 28.56 -1.32
C LEU A 131 -14.21 28.08 -1.86
N LYS A 132 -14.17 27.35 -2.98
CA LYS A 132 -15.32 26.57 -3.45
C LYS A 132 -15.37 25.23 -2.71
N PHE A 133 -16.27 25.11 -1.74
CA PHE A 133 -16.51 23.85 -1.05
C PHE A 133 -17.09 22.79 -1.99
N ASN A 134 -16.39 21.65 -2.12
CA ASN A 134 -16.91 20.50 -2.82
C ASN A 134 -17.90 19.75 -1.91
N LYS A 135 -19.06 19.32 -2.42
CA LYS A 135 -20.10 18.58 -1.68
C LYS A 135 -19.59 17.29 -1.00
N ARG A 136 -18.41 16.79 -1.43
CA ARG A 136 -17.76 15.58 -0.88
C ARG A 136 -17.07 15.78 0.46
N THR A 137 -16.89 17.01 0.95
CA THR A 137 -16.35 17.30 2.29
C THR A 137 -17.35 17.11 3.42
N SER A 138 -18.51 16.54 3.14
CA SER A 138 -19.62 16.34 4.10
C SER A 138 -19.33 15.33 5.22
N GLY A 139 -18.18 14.66 5.23
CA GLY A 139 -17.80 13.72 6.30
C GLY A 139 -16.82 14.27 7.35
N LEU A 140 -16.40 15.53 7.23
CA LEU A 140 -15.50 16.16 8.20
C LEU A 140 -16.29 16.61 9.43
N THR A 141 -16.06 15.96 10.56
CA THR A 141 -16.74 16.23 11.82
C THR A 141 -15.90 17.01 12.83
N SER A 142 -14.60 17.21 12.55
CA SER A 142 -13.68 17.92 13.44
C SER A 142 -13.44 19.36 12.99
N LYS A 143 -13.26 20.25 13.96
CA LYS A 143 -12.92 21.66 13.67
C LYS A 143 -11.46 21.78 13.19
N TYR A 144 -11.20 22.64 12.22
CA TYR A 144 -9.87 22.95 11.71
C TYR A 144 -8.90 23.39 12.82
N SER A 145 -9.33 24.36 13.64
CA SER A 145 -8.53 24.88 14.75
C SER A 145 -8.14 23.82 15.78
N ASP A 146 -9.05 22.90 16.10
CA ASP A 146 -8.77 21.81 17.04
C ASP A 146 -7.78 20.81 16.44
N LEU A 147 -7.94 20.45 15.17
CA LEU A 147 -7.00 19.56 14.46
C LEU A 147 -5.60 20.18 14.35
N LEU A 148 -5.52 21.46 13.99
CA LEU A 148 -4.25 22.19 13.93
C LEU A 148 -3.55 22.20 15.30
N LYS A 149 -4.30 22.50 16.38
CA LYS A 149 -3.77 22.47 17.74
C LYS A 149 -3.27 21.07 18.14
N LYS A 150 -4.02 20.02 17.78
CA LYS A 150 -3.63 18.63 18.04
C LYS A 150 -2.37 18.25 17.28
N LEU A 151 -2.27 18.58 16.00
CA LEU A 151 -1.06 18.34 15.20
C LEU A 151 0.17 19.03 15.77
N LYS A 152 0.08 20.33 16.08
CA LYS A 152 1.19 21.08 16.70
C LYS A 152 1.63 20.54 18.06
N ASN A 153 0.76 19.85 18.78
CA ASN A 153 1.01 19.28 20.11
C ASN A 153 0.91 17.76 20.12
N ILE A 154 1.23 17.11 19.03
CA ILE A 154 0.93 15.67 18.84
C ILE A 154 1.53 14.78 19.94
N LEU A 155 2.70 15.10 20.47
CA LEU A 155 3.36 14.33 21.53
C LEU A 155 2.61 14.34 22.87
N LYS A 156 1.64 15.26 23.07
CA LYS A 156 0.77 15.26 24.25
C LYS A 156 -0.30 14.17 24.17
N TYR A 157 -0.51 13.59 23.00
CA TYR A 157 -1.52 12.56 22.76
C TYR A 157 -0.86 11.19 22.68
N LYS A 158 -1.51 10.18 23.27
CA LYS A 158 -1.03 8.80 23.19
C LYS A 158 -0.99 8.35 21.73
N PRO A 159 0.15 7.85 21.22
CA PRO A 159 0.23 7.33 19.87
C PRO A 159 -0.67 6.09 19.74
N ARG A 160 -1.69 6.19 18.89
CA ARG A 160 -2.68 5.11 18.65
C ARG A 160 -3.19 5.17 17.22
N LEU A 161 -3.26 4.01 16.58
CA LEU A 161 -4.02 3.82 15.36
C LEU A 161 -5.36 3.17 15.72
N LYS A 162 -6.38 4.00 15.89
CA LYS A 162 -7.73 3.54 16.18
C LYS A 162 -8.54 3.47 14.89
N THR A 163 -9.16 2.32 14.64
CA THR A 163 -9.95 2.07 13.44
C THR A 163 -11.36 1.59 13.77
N LYS A 164 -12.29 1.79 12.83
CA LYS A 164 -13.60 1.14 12.81
C LYS A 164 -13.73 0.31 11.55
N VAL A 165 -14.26 -0.91 11.67
CA VAL A 165 -14.46 -1.79 10.54
C VAL A 165 -15.80 -1.50 9.87
N HIS A 166 -15.77 -1.50 8.52
CA HIS A 166 -16.96 -1.41 7.67
C HIS A 166 -16.81 -2.38 6.51
N GLN A 167 -17.95 -2.86 6.00
CA GLN A 167 -17.96 -3.62 4.76
C GLN A 167 -17.81 -2.67 3.57
N LYS A 168 -16.93 -3.00 2.63
CA LYS A 168 -16.77 -2.28 1.39
C LYS A 168 -17.91 -2.67 0.43
N THR A 169 -18.88 -1.78 0.26
CA THR A 169 -20.12 -2.03 -0.48
C THR A 169 -20.00 -1.95 -2.00
N GLN A 170 -18.86 -1.48 -2.51
CA GLN A 170 -18.65 -1.25 -3.95
C GLN A 170 -17.99 -2.43 -4.68
N GLU A 171 -17.70 -3.52 -3.99
CA GLU A 171 -17.09 -4.71 -4.61
C GLU A 171 -18.14 -5.68 -5.11
N GLN A 172 -17.88 -6.24 -6.28
CA GLN A 172 -18.89 -7.00 -7.04
C GLN A 172 -18.93 -8.51 -6.71
N THR A 173 -17.88 -9.06 -6.08
CA THR A 173 -17.73 -10.52 -5.99
C THR A 173 -17.37 -11.07 -4.63
N LYS A 174 -16.88 -10.22 -3.69
CA LYS A 174 -16.43 -10.68 -2.38
C LYS A 174 -16.64 -9.59 -1.35
N ALA A 175 -17.22 -9.94 -0.20
CA ALA A 175 -17.27 -9.04 0.94
C ALA A 175 -15.85 -8.79 1.46
N ARG A 176 -15.45 -7.53 1.56
CA ARG A 176 -14.15 -7.14 2.12
C ARG A 176 -14.34 -6.11 3.21
N SER A 177 -13.51 -6.20 4.24
CA SER A 177 -13.43 -5.20 5.28
C SER A 177 -12.60 -3.98 4.87
N ILE A 178 -13.06 -2.80 5.27
CA ILE A 178 -12.27 -1.56 5.24
C ILE A 178 -12.21 -0.98 6.65
N PHE A 179 -11.04 -0.52 7.06
CA PHE A 179 -10.81 -0.01 8.41
C PHE A 179 -10.67 1.50 8.36
N GLN A 180 -11.74 2.20 8.68
CA GLN A 180 -11.73 3.65 8.81
C GLN A 180 -10.82 4.10 9.95
N THR A 181 -9.97 5.10 9.71
CA THR A 181 -9.12 5.71 10.74
C THR A 181 -9.65 7.05 11.22
N THR A 182 -9.11 7.55 12.33
CA THR A 182 -9.42 8.90 12.81
C THR A 182 -8.86 9.97 11.86
N MET A 183 -9.52 11.14 11.81
CA MET A 183 -9.07 12.27 11.02
C MET A 183 -7.66 12.74 11.45
N LEU A 184 -7.38 12.74 12.75
CA LEU A 184 -6.06 13.12 13.26
C LEU A 184 -4.96 12.20 12.71
N HIS A 185 -5.14 10.88 12.77
CA HIS A 185 -4.17 9.92 12.22
C HIS A 185 -4.01 10.10 10.71
N TYR A 186 -5.12 10.30 9.99
CA TYR A 186 -5.08 10.57 8.55
C TYR A 186 -4.24 11.81 8.21
N LEU A 187 -4.46 12.91 8.92
CA LEU A 187 -3.71 14.16 8.70
C LEU A 187 -2.23 14.02 9.05
N CYS A 188 -1.90 13.32 10.15
CA CYS A 188 -0.51 12.99 10.47
C CYS A 188 0.18 12.24 9.34
N CYS A 189 -0.45 11.20 8.82
CA CYS A 189 0.09 10.43 7.70
C CYS A 189 0.17 11.25 6.40
N ALA A 190 -0.84 12.07 6.12
CA ALA A 190 -0.83 12.95 4.95
C ALA A 190 0.33 13.96 5.03
N TYR A 191 0.53 14.58 6.19
CA TYR A 191 1.66 15.50 6.43
C TYR A 191 3.02 14.83 6.25
N LEU A 192 3.17 13.56 6.68
CA LEU A 192 4.44 12.86 6.56
C LEU A 192 4.79 12.46 5.12
N PHE A 193 3.80 12.03 4.31
CA PHE A 193 4.10 11.31 3.09
C PHE A 193 3.84 12.09 1.79
N VAL A 194 3.04 13.16 1.82
CA VAL A 194 2.73 13.94 0.60
C VAL A 194 3.97 14.49 -0.12
N TRP A 195 5.06 14.71 0.61
CA TRP A 195 6.30 15.27 0.10
C TRP A 195 7.17 14.29 -0.69
N ILE A 196 6.93 12.99 -0.52
CA ILE A 196 7.74 11.92 -1.10
C ILE A 196 6.94 10.99 -2.03
N GLU A 197 5.61 10.96 -1.91
CA GLU A 197 4.76 10.04 -2.66
C GLU A 197 4.93 10.13 -4.18
N GLU A 198 5.08 11.34 -4.71
CA GLU A 198 5.28 11.54 -6.15
C GLU A 198 6.64 11.01 -6.62
N GLY A 199 7.68 11.18 -5.79
CA GLY A 199 9.01 10.65 -6.08
C GLY A 199 9.09 9.13 -6.05
N ILE A 200 8.21 8.47 -5.28
CA ILE A 200 8.13 6.99 -5.22
C ILE A 200 7.49 6.40 -6.49
N ASN A 201 6.75 7.19 -7.23
CA ASN A 201 6.18 6.77 -8.52
C ASN A 201 7.29 6.62 -9.57
N THR A 202 7.97 5.48 -9.57
CA THR A 202 9.09 5.12 -10.46
C THR A 202 8.62 4.22 -11.60
N GLU A 203 9.51 3.84 -12.51
CA GLU A 203 9.21 2.85 -13.55
C GLU A 203 8.81 1.47 -13.00
N ASN A 204 9.24 1.13 -11.79
CA ASN A 204 8.96 -0.15 -11.15
C ASN A 204 7.83 -0.09 -10.10
N ILE A 205 7.47 1.11 -9.62
CA ILE A 205 6.44 1.30 -8.60
C ILE A 205 5.34 2.18 -9.17
N PHE A 206 4.14 1.64 -9.24
CA PHE A 206 3.00 2.28 -9.87
C PHE A 206 2.06 2.90 -8.83
N MET A 207 2.13 4.23 -8.69
CA MET A 207 1.26 5.00 -7.81
C MET A 207 0.66 6.18 -8.59
N ASN A 208 -0.65 6.29 -8.66
CA ASN A 208 -1.38 7.46 -9.17
C ASN A 208 -0.73 8.14 -10.40
N THR A 209 -0.98 7.63 -11.60
CA THR A 209 -0.44 8.21 -12.84
C THR A 209 -1.55 8.80 -13.68
N ASP A 210 -1.21 9.80 -14.47
CA ASP A 210 -2.08 10.31 -15.51
C ASP A 210 -2.15 9.36 -16.73
N SER A 211 -2.98 9.70 -17.72
CA SER A 211 -3.18 8.85 -18.89
C SER A 211 -1.94 8.76 -19.78
N PHE A 212 -1.10 9.80 -19.83
CA PHE A 212 0.12 9.82 -20.62
C PHE A 212 1.21 8.95 -19.98
N ASP A 213 1.39 9.06 -18.66
CA ASP A 213 2.28 8.19 -17.90
C ASP A 213 1.88 6.71 -18.04
N ASN A 214 0.57 6.42 -18.01
CA ASN A 214 0.06 5.07 -18.22
C ASN A 214 0.44 4.50 -19.60
N LEU A 215 0.39 5.31 -20.66
CA LEU A 215 0.78 4.88 -22.01
C LEU A 215 2.28 4.60 -22.09
N ASN A 216 3.12 5.49 -21.57
CA ASN A 216 4.56 5.30 -21.51
C ASN A 216 4.94 4.04 -20.73
N ARG A 217 4.31 3.79 -19.60
CA ARG A 217 4.52 2.57 -18.81
C ARG A 217 4.11 1.32 -19.54
N LEU A 218 2.96 1.34 -20.23
CA LEU A 218 2.53 0.20 -21.04
C LEU A 218 3.59 -0.13 -22.12
N THR A 219 4.13 0.87 -22.79
CA THR A 219 5.18 0.70 -23.80
C THR A 219 6.45 0.11 -23.20
N ASN A 220 6.91 0.63 -22.07
CA ASN A 220 8.08 0.13 -21.35
C ASN A 220 7.86 -1.30 -20.85
N ARG A 221 6.67 -1.60 -20.32
CA ARG A 221 6.28 -2.95 -19.90
C ARG A 221 6.32 -3.94 -21.06
N LEU A 222 5.73 -3.61 -22.19
CA LEU A 222 5.75 -4.46 -23.38
C LEU A 222 7.17 -4.72 -23.88
N ALA A 223 8.03 -3.69 -23.85
CA ALA A 223 9.45 -3.84 -24.21
C ALA A 223 10.19 -4.76 -23.23
N ALA A 224 9.97 -4.60 -21.92
CA ALA A 224 10.57 -5.42 -20.87
C ALA A 224 10.10 -6.89 -20.92
N PHE A 225 8.86 -7.13 -21.36
CA PHE A 225 8.27 -8.49 -21.42
C PHE A 225 8.62 -9.23 -22.70
N LYS A 226 9.12 -8.53 -23.73
CA LYS A 226 9.47 -9.14 -25.01
C LYS A 226 10.50 -10.25 -24.84
N GLY A 227 10.15 -11.46 -25.26
CA GLY A 227 11.04 -12.64 -25.20
C GLY A 227 11.28 -13.19 -23.80
N ARG A 228 10.50 -12.75 -22.80
CA ARG A 228 10.59 -13.20 -21.41
C ARG A 228 9.37 -13.99 -20.99
N TYR A 229 9.53 -14.73 -19.90
CA TYR A 229 8.47 -15.43 -19.21
C TYR A 229 7.87 -14.49 -18.15
N VAL A 230 6.60 -14.12 -18.32
CA VAL A 230 5.95 -13.15 -17.46
C VAL A 230 5.07 -13.85 -16.43
N ASN A 231 5.25 -13.50 -15.18
CA ASN A 231 4.48 -13.97 -14.03
C ASN A 231 3.69 -12.80 -13.42
N SER A 232 2.36 -12.93 -13.38
CA SER A 232 1.51 -12.06 -12.58
C SER A 232 1.40 -12.66 -11.18
N PHE A 233 2.01 -12.02 -10.20
CA PHE A 233 2.15 -12.54 -8.86
C PHE A 233 1.08 -11.92 -7.94
N ASP A 234 0.31 -12.77 -7.24
CA ASP A 234 -0.77 -12.37 -6.34
C ASP A 234 -0.53 -12.94 -4.93
N PHE A 235 -0.51 -12.06 -3.94
CA PHE A 235 -0.40 -12.45 -2.54
C PHE A 235 -1.76 -12.82 -1.93
N GLU A 236 -1.77 -13.75 -1.00
CA GLU A 236 -2.95 -14.00 -0.18
C GLU A 236 -3.05 -12.96 0.95
N ASP A 237 -4.09 -12.10 0.89
CA ASP A 237 -4.38 -11.10 1.91
C ASP A 237 -3.15 -10.26 2.33
N PHE A 238 -2.56 -9.58 1.37
CA PHE A 238 -1.24 -8.94 1.48
C PHE A 238 -1.08 -8.05 2.71
N ASN A 239 -2.10 -7.22 3.02
CA ASN A 239 -2.05 -6.34 4.18
C ASN A 239 -1.88 -7.08 5.50
N ALA A 240 -2.43 -8.30 5.62
CA ALA A 240 -2.31 -9.10 6.82
C ALA A 240 -0.91 -9.71 7.01
N GLN A 241 -0.10 -9.76 5.95
CA GLN A 241 1.24 -10.33 5.97
C GLN A 241 2.34 -9.37 6.45
N HIS A 242 2.03 -8.08 6.68
CA HIS A 242 3.01 -7.11 7.13
C HIS A 242 3.21 -7.21 8.65
N SER A 243 4.45 -7.42 9.10
CA SER A 243 4.75 -7.30 10.53
C SER A 243 4.85 -5.82 10.94
N PHE A 244 4.53 -5.54 12.19
CA PHE A 244 4.72 -4.19 12.75
C PHE A 244 6.17 -3.74 12.67
N GLU A 245 7.12 -4.66 12.87
CA GLU A 245 8.55 -4.38 12.76
C GLU A 245 8.93 -3.91 11.35
N HIS A 246 8.52 -4.65 10.31
CA HIS A 246 8.82 -4.28 8.92
C HIS A 246 8.17 -2.95 8.54
N MET A 247 6.91 -2.72 8.94
CA MET A 247 6.26 -1.43 8.71
C MET A 247 7.01 -0.28 9.39
N LYS A 248 7.47 -0.45 10.64
CA LYS A 248 8.27 0.57 11.34
C LYS A 248 9.60 0.84 10.66
N ILE A 249 10.29 -0.18 10.15
CA ILE A 249 11.53 0.00 9.38
C ILE A 249 11.27 0.89 8.15
N VAL A 250 10.24 0.57 7.37
CA VAL A 250 9.90 1.34 6.16
C VAL A 250 9.46 2.76 6.50
N LEU A 251 8.57 2.93 7.49
CA LEU A 251 8.11 4.27 7.93
C LEU A 251 9.28 5.13 8.41
N LYS A 252 10.20 4.53 9.21
CA LYS A 252 11.37 5.23 9.69
C LYS A 252 12.29 5.67 8.55
N SER A 253 12.62 4.78 7.62
CA SER A 253 13.47 5.13 6.47
C SER A 253 12.85 6.24 5.62
N LEU A 254 11.53 6.17 5.36
CA LEU A 254 10.79 7.24 4.66
C LEU A 254 10.91 8.59 5.36
N THR A 255 10.58 8.60 6.64
CA THR A 255 10.57 9.85 7.42
C THR A 255 11.96 10.41 7.64
N ASP A 256 12.97 9.57 7.85
CA ASP A 256 14.37 9.99 7.93
C ASP A 256 14.86 10.61 6.60
N ARG A 257 14.44 10.05 5.45
CA ARG A 257 14.78 10.60 4.14
C ARG A 257 14.20 12.00 3.94
N VAL A 258 12.93 12.19 4.29
CA VAL A 258 12.28 13.51 4.22
C VAL A 258 12.90 14.48 5.22
N ALA A 259 13.10 14.07 6.47
CA ALA A 259 13.68 14.93 7.52
C ALA A 259 15.08 15.45 7.17
N ARG A 260 15.89 14.67 6.42
CA ARG A 260 17.21 15.12 5.92
C ARG A 260 17.11 16.26 4.91
N SER A 261 15.99 16.39 4.18
CA SER A 261 15.79 17.47 3.21
C SER A 261 15.28 18.77 3.84
N ILE A 262 14.84 18.76 5.10
CA ILE A 262 14.29 19.92 5.78
C ILE A 262 15.43 20.77 6.35
N VAL A 263 15.53 22.00 5.87
CA VAL A 263 16.55 22.99 6.32
C VAL A 263 16.08 23.73 7.56
N ASP A 264 14.81 24.15 7.61
CA ASP A 264 14.24 24.87 8.75
C ASP A 264 14.12 23.95 9.97
N THR A 265 14.75 24.37 11.07
CA THR A 265 14.83 23.58 12.31
C THR A 265 13.46 23.39 12.97
N ASN A 266 12.58 24.38 12.90
CA ASN A 266 11.25 24.33 13.51
C ASN A 266 10.35 23.36 12.72
N ILE A 267 10.35 23.49 11.39
CA ILE A 267 9.61 22.56 10.51
C ILE A 267 10.14 21.13 10.68
N LYS A 268 11.46 20.98 10.78
CA LYS A 268 12.07 19.67 11.03
C LYS A 268 11.63 19.06 12.35
N LEU A 269 11.56 19.85 13.41
CA LEU A 269 11.09 19.39 14.72
C LEU A 269 9.60 18.98 14.67
N GLU A 270 8.75 19.81 14.05
CA GLU A 270 7.33 19.47 13.83
C GLU A 270 7.20 18.12 13.08
N TYR A 271 7.95 17.95 11.99
CA TYR A 271 7.95 16.75 11.18
C TYR A 271 8.39 15.50 11.98
N LEU A 272 9.48 15.61 12.73
CA LEU A 272 10.00 14.49 13.53
C LEU A 272 9.05 14.10 14.66
N ASN A 273 8.39 15.07 15.31
CA ASN A 273 7.40 14.79 16.36
C ASN A 273 6.20 13.98 15.82
N ILE A 274 5.69 14.34 14.62
CA ILE A 274 4.61 13.59 13.97
C ILE A 274 5.11 12.21 13.51
N SER A 275 6.33 12.14 12.98
CA SER A 275 6.97 10.88 12.57
C SER A 275 7.06 9.90 13.74
N GLU A 276 7.59 10.33 14.87
CA GLU A 276 7.70 9.52 16.08
C GLU A 276 6.33 9.02 16.54
N TRP A 277 5.33 9.91 16.55
CA TRP A 277 3.98 9.55 16.95
C TRP A 277 3.36 8.48 16.04
N ILE A 278 3.51 8.61 14.70
CA ILE A 278 2.97 7.62 13.73
C ILE A 278 3.70 6.27 13.85
N ILE A 279 5.03 6.27 13.97
CA ILE A 279 5.80 5.02 14.12
C ILE A 279 5.38 4.27 15.39
N ASN A 280 5.22 5.00 16.50
CA ASN A 280 4.78 4.41 17.78
C ASN A 280 3.31 3.99 17.76
N ALA A 281 2.47 4.61 16.93
CA ALA A 281 1.07 4.21 16.77
C ALA A 281 0.90 2.83 16.12
N VAL A 282 1.88 2.34 15.37
CA VAL A 282 1.86 1.00 14.75
C VAL A 282 1.67 -0.09 15.81
N ASP A 283 2.45 -0.07 16.90
CA ASP A 283 2.35 -1.06 17.98
C ASP A 283 1.05 -0.92 18.79
N ASN A 284 0.35 0.20 18.61
CA ASN A 284 -0.88 0.55 19.30
C ASN A 284 -2.06 0.62 18.32
N THR A 285 -2.14 -0.36 17.41
CA THR A 285 -3.25 -0.50 16.47
C THR A 285 -4.43 -1.23 17.12
N TYR A 286 -5.61 -0.63 17.01
CA TYR A 286 -6.86 -1.15 17.59
C TYR A 286 -8.00 -0.98 16.60
N THR A 287 -8.95 -1.93 16.62
CA THR A 287 -10.25 -1.76 15.94
C THR A 287 -11.37 -1.77 16.98
N VAL A 288 -12.33 -0.87 16.78
CA VAL A 288 -13.54 -0.80 17.62
C VAL A 288 -14.68 -1.50 16.91
N VAL A 289 -15.26 -2.50 17.58
CA VAL A 289 -16.46 -3.21 17.15
C VAL A 289 -17.43 -3.21 18.32
N GLU A 290 -18.64 -2.72 18.11
CA GLU A 290 -19.70 -2.67 19.14
C GLU A 290 -19.23 -2.08 20.49
N GLY A 291 -18.42 -1.05 20.42
CA GLY A 291 -17.86 -0.37 21.60
C GLY A 291 -16.68 -1.07 22.28
N LYS A 292 -16.29 -2.27 21.84
CA LYS A 292 -15.11 -2.97 22.35
C LYS A 292 -13.89 -2.70 21.49
N GLU A 293 -12.72 -2.56 22.11
CA GLU A 293 -11.44 -2.38 21.44
C GLU A 293 -10.70 -3.72 21.30
N TYR A 294 -10.33 -4.04 20.09
CA TYR A 294 -9.53 -5.23 19.74
C TYR A 294 -8.15 -4.79 19.28
N LYS A 295 -7.12 -5.18 20.03
CA LYS A 295 -5.73 -4.86 19.70
C LYS A 295 -5.22 -5.79 18.61
N TRP A 296 -4.55 -5.22 17.60
CA TRP A 296 -3.86 -6.00 16.56
C TRP A 296 -2.52 -6.49 17.09
N LYS A 297 -2.13 -7.71 16.69
CA LYS A 297 -0.81 -8.28 16.94
C LYS A 297 0.16 -7.99 15.79
N ASN A 298 -0.34 -8.06 14.56
CA ASN A 298 0.38 -7.75 13.33
C ASN A 298 -0.63 -7.41 12.21
N GLY A 299 -0.10 -7.16 11.02
CA GLY A 299 -0.88 -6.79 9.85
C GLY A 299 -1.16 -5.29 9.78
N MET A 300 -1.58 -4.85 8.61
CA MET A 300 -1.91 -3.45 8.34
C MET A 300 -3.41 -3.31 8.09
N PRO A 301 -4.12 -2.44 8.81
CA PRO A 301 -5.52 -2.15 8.51
C PRO A 301 -5.67 -1.55 7.10
N THR A 302 -6.57 -2.12 6.29
CA THR A 302 -6.92 -1.56 4.98
C THR A 302 -7.68 -0.25 5.17
N GLY A 303 -7.32 0.80 4.41
CA GLY A 303 -8.01 2.09 4.46
C GLY A 303 -7.34 3.18 5.30
N ILE A 304 -6.19 2.91 5.91
CA ILE A 304 -5.33 3.97 6.45
C ILE A 304 -4.65 4.73 5.31
N ARG A 305 -4.28 6.01 5.56
CA ARG A 305 -3.78 6.92 4.52
C ARG A 305 -2.56 6.40 3.76
N TYR A 306 -1.69 5.65 4.41
CA TYR A 306 -0.48 5.12 3.78
C TYR A 306 -0.60 3.67 3.28
N THR A 307 -1.80 3.07 3.21
CA THR A 307 -1.98 1.67 2.76
C THR A 307 -1.40 1.44 1.37
N SER A 308 -1.76 2.27 0.40
CA SER A 308 -1.25 2.14 -0.98
C SER A 308 0.27 2.33 -1.04
N LEU A 309 0.79 3.36 -0.36
CA LEU A 309 2.23 3.62 -0.27
C LEU A 309 2.97 2.41 0.32
N MET A 310 2.50 1.90 1.46
CA MET A 310 3.12 0.78 2.15
C MET A 310 3.08 -0.50 1.30
N ASN A 311 1.94 -0.82 0.70
CA ASN A 311 1.82 -2.00 -0.16
C ASN A 311 2.77 -1.95 -1.35
N ASN A 312 2.83 -0.82 -2.04
CA ASN A 312 3.76 -0.64 -3.15
C ASN A 312 5.22 -0.83 -2.72
N LEU A 313 5.62 -0.19 -1.64
CA LEU A 313 6.99 -0.30 -1.13
C LEU A 313 7.31 -1.73 -0.67
N MET A 314 6.44 -2.33 0.13
CA MET A 314 6.67 -3.69 0.64
C MET A 314 6.73 -4.71 -0.49
N ASN A 315 5.83 -4.64 -1.48
CA ASN A 315 5.82 -5.53 -2.61
C ASN A 315 7.13 -5.44 -3.42
N TYR A 316 7.56 -4.21 -3.73
CA TYR A 316 8.82 -3.97 -4.41
C TYR A 316 10.03 -4.49 -3.61
N LEU A 317 10.11 -4.16 -2.33
CA LEU A 317 11.21 -4.54 -1.45
C LEU A 317 11.29 -6.06 -1.24
N TYR A 318 10.15 -6.72 -1.05
CA TYR A 318 10.08 -8.17 -0.94
C TYR A 318 10.63 -8.85 -2.19
N SER A 319 10.26 -8.37 -3.36
CA SER A 319 10.76 -8.86 -4.64
C SER A 319 12.27 -8.64 -4.76
N LYS A 320 12.80 -7.48 -4.39
CA LYS A 320 14.23 -7.17 -4.44
C LYS A 320 15.05 -8.01 -3.49
N ILE A 321 14.58 -8.21 -2.26
CA ILE A 321 15.23 -9.08 -1.28
C ILE A 321 15.30 -10.52 -1.80
N MET A 322 14.22 -11.00 -2.42
CA MET A 322 14.17 -12.34 -3.00
C MET A 322 15.14 -12.47 -4.18
N TYR A 323 15.17 -11.52 -5.10
CA TYR A 323 16.13 -11.52 -6.22
C TYR A 323 17.57 -11.54 -5.73
N SER A 324 17.89 -10.67 -4.77
CA SER A 324 19.21 -10.64 -4.14
C SER A 324 19.59 -11.99 -3.50
N GLY A 325 18.64 -12.66 -2.85
CA GLY A 325 18.86 -13.97 -2.25
C GLY A 325 19.07 -15.08 -3.27
N LEU A 326 18.23 -15.12 -4.31
CA LEU A 326 18.32 -16.12 -5.35
C LEU A 326 19.63 -15.98 -6.16
N ASN A 327 20.09 -14.75 -6.40
CA ASN A 327 21.38 -14.51 -7.05
C ASN A 327 22.59 -14.96 -6.23
N CYS A 328 22.44 -15.27 -4.95
CA CYS A 328 23.50 -15.96 -4.17
C CYS A 328 23.64 -17.42 -4.56
N ILE A 329 22.57 -18.03 -5.11
CA ILE A 329 22.55 -19.44 -5.54
C ILE A 329 23.09 -19.59 -6.97
N TYR A 330 22.83 -18.61 -7.83
CA TYR A 330 23.17 -18.64 -9.24
C TYR A 330 24.42 -17.80 -9.55
N LYS A 331 25.42 -18.39 -10.22
CA LYS A 331 26.67 -17.71 -10.59
C LYS A 331 26.47 -16.61 -11.63
N ASP A 332 25.55 -16.83 -12.56
CA ASP A 332 25.20 -15.92 -13.67
C ASP A 332 24.18 -14.84 -13.26
N LYS A 333 23.75 -14.84 -12.02
CA LYS A 333 22.81 -13.85 -11.42
C LYS A 333 21.60 -13.54 -12.31
N PRO A 334 20.79 -14.55 -12.67
CA PRO A 334 19.69 -14.38 -13.63
C PRO A 334 18.59 -13.42 -13.16
N TYR A 335 18.52 -13.14 -11.88
CA TYR A 335 17.52 -12.22 -11.30
C TYR A 335 17.95 -10.75 -11.33
N ASP A 336 19.20 -10.44 -11.68
CA ASP A 336 19.62 -9.04 -11.93
C ASP A 336 18.94 -8.48 -13.20
N PHE A 337 18.58 -9.36 -14.14
CA PHE A 337 17.87 -9.02 -15.37
C PHE A 337 16.34 -9.15 -15.26
N ALA A 338 15.83 -9.56 -14.10
CA ALA A 338 14.38 -9.65 -13.90
C ALA A 338 13.78 -8.26 -13.84
N TYR A 339 12.72 -8.07 -14.61
CA TYR A 339 11.90 -6.87 -14.52
C TYR A 339 10.80 -7.10 -13.46
N CYS A 340 10.58 -6.10 -12.61
CA CYS A 340 9.52 -6.11 -11.61
C CYS A 340 8.76 -4.80 -11.70
N GLU A 341 7.44 -4.87 -11.77
CA GLU A 341 6.53 -3.72 -11.64
C GLU A 341 5.48 -4.05 -10.60
N VAL A 342 5.22 -3.12 -9.69
CA VAL A 342 4.26 -3.30 -8.59
C VAL A 342 3.19 -2.21 -8.61
N CYS A 343 1.96 -2.61 -8.26
CA CYS A 343 0.82 -1.71 -8.08
C CYS A 343 0.01 -2.19 -6.87
N GLY A 344 0.32 -1.67 -5.69
CA GLY A 344 -0.26 -2.16 -4.44
C GLY A 344 0.22 -3.57 -4.12
N ASP A 345 -0.72 -4.50 -3.99
CA ASP A 345 -0.50 -5.94 -3.79
C ASP A 345 -0.23 -6.71 -5.08
N ASP A 346 -0.65 -6.17 -6.22
CA ASP A 346 -0.37 -6.79 -7.53
C ASP A 346 1.06 -6.52 -7.97
N SER A 347 1.69 -7.53 -8.60
CA SER A 347 3.00 -7.36 -9.23
C SER A 347 3.16 -8.19 -10.50
N TRP A 348 4.01 -7.69 -11.40
CA TRP A 348 4.40 -8.32 -12.64
C TRP A 348 5.90 -8.54 -12.63
N HIS A 349 6.31 -9.78 -12.92
CA HIS A 349 7.71 -10.17 -12.97
C HIS A 349 8.02 -10.78 -14.33
N ALA A 350 9.11 -10.35 -14.96
CA ALA A 350 9.56 -10.90 -16.23
C ALA A 350 10.90 -11.61 -16.03
N PHE A 351 10.91 -12.93 -16.21
CA PHE A 351 12.08 -13.79 -16.06
C PHE A 351 12.62 -14.25 -17.41
N ILE A 352 13.86 -14.71 -17.42
CA ILE A 352 14.49 -15.24 -18.64
C ILE A 352 13.97 -16.64 -19.02
N SER A 353 13.41 -17.39 -18.05
CA SER A 353 12.83 -18.72 -18.27
C SER A 353 11.67 -18.99 -17.30
N GLU A 354 10.89 -20.02 -17.61
CA GLU A 354 9.84 -20.56 -16.74
C GLU A 354 10.42 -21.09 -15.43
N ASP A 355 11.55 -21.77 -15.49
CA ASP A 355 12.22 -22.33 -14.32
C ASP A 355 12.55 -21.24 -13.30
N HIS A 356 13.10 -20.09 -13.76
CA HIS A 356 13.39 -18.97 -12.86
C HIS A 356 12.14 -18.38 -12.23
N SER A 357 11.02 -18.35 -12.95
CA SER A 357 9.72 -17.94 -12.42
C SER A 357 9.22 -18.89 -11.33
N ASN A 358 9.28 -20.19 -11.60
CA ASN A 358 8.87 -21.21 -10.64
C ASN A 358 9.74 -21.21 -9.40
N ILE A 359 11.04 -21.11 -9.55
CA ILE A 359 11.97 -21.01 -8.41
C ILE A 359 11.68 -19.77 -7.56
N PHE A 360 11.39 -18.63 -8.18
CA PHE A 360 10.99 -17.42 -7.45
C PHE A 360 9.74 -17.66 -6.62
N ASN A 361 8.69 -18.27 -7.19
CA ASN A 361 7.45 -18.56 -6.47
C ASN A 361 7.68 -19.50 -5.29
N TYR A 362 8.44 -20.57 -5.47
CA TYR A 362 8.79 -21.50 -4.41
C TYR A 362 9.63 -20.84 -3.32
N ALA A 363 10.61 -20.03 -3.69
CA ALA A 363 11.45 -19.31 -2.75
C ALA A 363 10.63 -18.31 -1.91
N MET A 364 9.65 -17.63 -2.51
CA MET A 364 8.74 -16.76 -1.79
C MET A 364 7.94 -17.52 -0.73
N LEU A 365 7.34 -18.67 -1.08
CA LEU A 365 6.61 -19.54 -0.14
C LEU A 365 7.53 -20.00 1.01
N GLU A 366 8.71 -20.48 0.68
CA GLU A 366 9.70 -20.97 1.63
C GLU A 366 10.25 -19.88 2.56
N CYS A 367 10.24 -18.62 2.10
CA CYS A 367 10.66 -17.46 2.89
C CYS A 367 9.52 -16.80 3.68
N GLY A 368 8.36 -17.48 3.83
CA GLY A 368 7.29 -17.08 4.72
C GLY A 368 6.22 -16.16 4.09
N TYR A 369 6.14 -16.10 2.75
CA TYR A 369 5.07 -15.39 2.08
C TYR A 369 3.89 -16.32 1.80
N SER A 370 2.67 -15.80 1.91
CA SER A 370 1.46 -16.52 1.48
C SER A 370 1.04 -16.01 0.11
N ILE A 371 0.91 -16.94 -0.84
CA ILE A 371 0.68 -16.66 -2.27
C ILE A 371 -0.58 -17.38 -2.73
N GLN A 372 -1.40 -16.71 -3.55
CA GLN A 372 -2.54 -17.34 -4.20
C GLN A 372 -2.12 -18.06 -5.49
N MET A 373 -1.62 -19.29 -5.37
CA MET A 373 -1.14 -20.07 -6.51
C MET A 373 -2.20 -20.25 -7.62
N SER A 374 -3.49 -20.36 -7.26
CA SER A 374 -4.59 -20.50 -8.23
C SER A 374 -4.84 -19.24 -9.08
N LYS A 375 -4.30 -18.10 -8.70
CA LYS A 375 -4.43 -16.83 -9.42
C LYS A 375 -3.15 -16.41 -10.14
N GLN A 376 -2.06 -17.15 -9.95
CA GLN A 376 -0.83 -16.90 -10.69
C GLN A 376 -1.11 -17.06 -12.19
N MET A 377 -0.90 -16.01 -12.95
CA MET A 377 -1.02 -16.05 -14.41
C MET A 377 0.36 -16.06 -15.04
N PHE A 378 0.65 -17.10 -15.82
CA PHE A 378 1.88 -17.21 -16.57
C PHE A 378 1.60 -16.86 -18.03
N ILE A 379 2.28 -15.86 -18.57
CA ILE A 379 2.16 -15.45 -19.97
C ILE A 379 3.50 -15.66 -20.64
N ASN A 380 3.56 -16.59 -21.60
CA ASN A 380 4.72 -16.76 -22.44
C ASN A 380 4.57 -15.93 -23.72
N LEU A 381 5.17 -14.76 -23.75
CA LEU A 381 5.11 -13.86 -24.89
C LEU A 381 6.00 -14.27 -26.09
N ARG A 382 6.72 -15.40 -26.00
CA ARG A 382 7.52 -15.92 -27.12
C ARG A 382 6.68 -16.32 -28.33
N PHE A 383 5.42 -16.71 -28.10
CA PHE A 383 4.52 -17.17 -29.18
C PHE A 383 3.84 -16.04 -29.96
N LEU A 384 3.91 -14.77 -29.53
CA LEU A 384 3.29 -13.66 -30.24
C LEU A 384 4.08 -13.19 -31.49
N HIS A 385 5.23 -13.80 -31.81
CA HIS A 385 6.10 -13.43 -32.94
C HIS A 385 6.18 -14.48 -34.04
N GLN A 386 5.43 -15.57 -33.99
CA GLN A 386 5.43 -16.60 -35.04
C GLN A 386 4.19 -16.56 -35.94
N LYS A 387 3.53 -15.41 -36.07
CA LYS A 387 2.51 -15.19 -37.11
C LYS A 387 2.77 -13.93 -37.90
#